data_2e87ee76c3332c1005b90eb764e19787
#
_entry.id   2e87ee76c3332c1005b90eb764e19787
#
_cell.length_a   1.000
_cell.length_b   1.000
_cell.length_c   1.000
_cell.angle_alpha   90.00
_cell.angle_beta   90.00
_cell.angle_gamma   90.00
#
_symmetry.space_group_name_H-M   'P 1'
#
loop_
_entity.id
_entity.type
_entity.pdbx_description
1 polymer ?
#
loop_
_entity_poly.entity_id
_entity_poly.type
_entity_poly.pdbx_seq_one_letter_code
_entity_poly.pdbx_strand_id
1 'polypeptide(L)'
;MSDPVIRARDLAIGWSADEVLLERASFDVRQGEIFGILGRSACGKTTLLRVLIGLEEPLAGEISIEGKGSPKLEAGRPRFGVMFQQGALLGSMTVGENLALVLQRWTDLPPDAIRTMVRAKLRLVGLETAEHQLPSTLSGGMRKRAAIARAMVLEPSLLFLDEPSSGLDPVTSAELDRLITTLARVLGLTVVLVTHELGSIMQIVDRCIVLDRDSKSILALGTPRDLRSSTLSRVQHFFNREPEAA
;
A
#
# COMPACT_ATOMS: atom_id res chain seq x y z
N MET A 1 8.19 21.00 -11.87
CA MET A 1 7.59 19.69 -11.53
C MET A 1 8.29 19.22 -10.26
N SER A 2 7.57 18.92 -9.18
CA SER A 2 8.16 18.41 -7.94
C SER A 2 8.81 17.05 -8.21
N ASP A 3 9.93 16.76 -7.54
CA ASP A 3 10.57 15.46 -7.61
C ASP A 3 9.61 14.36 -7.13
N PRO A 4 9.60 13.18 -7.77
CA PRO A 4 8.74 12.08 -7.36
C PRO A 4 9.16 11.53 -5.98
N VAL A 5 8.16 11.13 -5.17
CA VAL A 5 8.39 10.50 -3.87
C VAL A 5 9.03 9.11 -4.02
N ILE A 6 8.60 8.36 -5.05
CA ILE A 6 9.23 7.09 -5.43
C ILE A 6 9.67 7.20 -6.87
N ARG A 7 10.92 6.78 -7.13
CA ARG A 7 11.46 6.59 -8.46
C ARG A 7 11.99 5.17 -8.58
N ALA A 8 11.46 4.42 -9.52
CA ALA A 8 11.92 3.10 -9.90
C ALA A 8 12.49 3.15 -11.31
N ARG A 9 13.68 2.57 -11.54
CA ARG A 9 14.37 2.57 -12.83
C ARG A 9 14.88 1.18 -13.14
N ASP A 10 14.46 0.66 -14.28
CA ASP A 10 14.88 -0.62 -14.87
C ASP A 10 14.85 -1.79 -13.89
N LEU A 11 13.85 -1.79 -13.00
CA LEU A 11 13.72 -2.83 -11.98
C LEU A 11 13.47 -4.19 -12.60
N ALA A 12 14.24 -5.17 -12.17
CA ALA A 12 13.91 -6.58 -12.30
C ALA A 12 13.63 -7.15 -10.90
N ILE A 13 12.53 -7.86 -10.75
CA ILE A 13 12.15 -8.53 -9.50
C ILE A 13 11.78 -9.99 -9.76
N GLY A 14 12.01 -10.85 -8.79
CA GLY A 14 11.74 -12.28 -8.87
C GLY A 14 12.32 -13.00 -7.67
N TRP A 15 12.22 -14.33 -7.69
CA TRP A 15 12.76 -15.18 -6.65
C TRP A 15 14.24 -15.55 -6.89
N SER A 16 14.61 -15.61 -8.16
CA SER A 16 15.98 -15.89 -8.64
C SER A 16 16.15 -15.33 -10.06
N ALA A 17 17.35 -15.40 -10.61
CA ALA A 17 17.62 -15.03 -11.99
C ALA A 17 16.80 -15.84 -13.02
N ASP A 18 16.41 -17.08 -12.66
CA ASP A 18 15.61 -17.97 -13.51
C ASP A 18 14.10 -17.76 -13.29
N GLU A 19 13.72 -17.18 -12.16
CA GLU A 19 12.32 -16.96 -11.77
C GLU A 19 11.97 -15.48 -11.68
N VAL A 20 12.16 -14.76 -12.78
CA VAL A 20 11.87 -13.34 -12.90
C VAL A 20 10.36 -13.13 -13.07
N LEU A 21 9.79 -12.23 -12.26
CA LEU A 21 8.36 -11.85 -12.28
C LEU A 21 8.12 -10.55 -13.05
N LEU A 22 9.10 -9.63 -13.03
CA LEU A 22 9.01 -8.34 -13.69
C LEU A 22 10.40 -7.92 -14.16
N GLU A 23 10.48 -7.43 -15.39
CA GLU A 23 11.73 -6.98 -16.03
C GLU A 23 11.61 -5.52 -16.46
N ARG A 24 12.72 -4.77 -16.31
CA ARG A 24 12.87 -3.37 -16.79
C ARG A 24 11.72 -2.44 -16.41
N ALA A 25 11.16 -2.64 -15.20
CA ALA A 25 10.06 -1.80 -14.74
C ALA A 25 10.57 -0.42 -14.33
N SER A 26 10.05 0.61 -15.01
CA SER A 26 10.37 2.01 -14.69
C SER A 26 9.08 2.80 -14.49
N PHE A 27 8.96 3.47 -13.32
CA PHE A 27 7.81 4.31 -13.00
C PHE A 27 8.16 5.30 -11.89
N ASP A 28 7.32 6.33 -11.76
CA ASP A 28 7.41 7.33 -10.72
C ASP A 28 6.09 7.45 -9.96
N VAL A 29 6.17 7.65 -8.63
CA VAL A 29 5.03 8.03 -7.79
C VAL A 29 5.19 9.48 -7.35
N ARG A 30 4.16 10.29 -7.57
CA ARG A 30 4.15 11.72 -7.23
C ARG A 30 3.70 11.95 -5.80
N GLN A 31 4.13 13.04 -5.22
CA GLN A 31 3.69 13.41 -3.88
C GLN A 31 2.18 13.68 -3.84
N GLY A 32 1.50 13.16 -2.82
CA GLY A 32 0.07 13.39 -2.57
C GLY A 32 -0.88 12.63 -3.47
N GLU A 33 -0.38 11.75 -4.38
CA GLU A 33 -1.26 10.89 -5.18
C GLU A 33 -1.56 9.55 -4.49
N ILE A 34 -2.68 8.95 -4.85
CA ILE A 34 -2.99 7.54 -4.59
C ILE A 34 -2.60 6.76 -5.85
N PHE A 35 -1.47 6.06 -5.78
CA PHE A 35 -0.89 5.33 -6.90
C PHE A 35 -1.20 3.84 -6.80
N GLY A 36 -1.78 3.26 -7.85
CA GLY A 36 -2.17 1.85 -7.93
C GLY A 36 -1.09 0.96 -8.54
N ILE A 37 -0.79 -0.18 -7.91
CA ILE A 37 -0.07 -1.29 -8.53
C ILE A 37 -1.10 -2.38 -8.80
N LEU A 38 -1.46 -2.53 -10.08
CA LEU A 38 -2.56 -3.35 -10.54
C LEU A 38 -2.05 -4.55 -11.33
N GLY A 39 -2.89 -5.55 -11.47
CA GLY A 39 -2.59 -6.73 -12.28
C GLY A 39 -3.29 -7.97 -11.74
N ARG A 40 -3.28 -9.04 -12.54
CA ARG A 40 -3.86 -10.34 -12.17
C ARG A 40 -3.13 -10.99 -11.00
N SER A 41 -3.71 -12.04 -10.45
CA SER A 41 -3.05 -12.82 -9.40
C SER A 41 -1.70 -13.39 -9.89
N ALA A 42 -0.73 -13.43 -9.00
CA ALA A 42 0.62 -13.94 -9.26
C ALA A 42 1.44 -13.20 -10.35
N CYS A 43 1.11 -11.93 -10.69
CA CYS A 43 1.92 -11.10 -11.59
C CYS A 43 3.03 -10.30 -10.89
N GLY A 44 3.30 -10.55 -9.60
CA GLY A 44 4.41 -9.91 -8.88
C GLY A 44 4.06 -8.66 -8.09
N LYS A 45 2.78 -8.26 -7.92
CA LYS A 45 2.37 -7.05 -7.17
C LYS A 45 2.94 -7.00 -5.75
N THR A 46 2.71 -8.05 -4.97
CA THR A 46 3.19 -8.13 -3.58
C THR A 46 4.72 -8.22 -3.52
N THR A 47 5.36 -8.89 -4.48
CA THR A 47 6.83 -8.92 -4.58
C THR A 47 7.38 -7.54 -4.91
N LEU A 48 6.77 -6.80 -5.86
CA LEU A 48 7.14 -5.42 -6.15
C LEU A 48 6.98 -4.54 -4.90
N LEU A 49 5.87 -4.69 -4.18
CA LEU A 49 5.67 -3.97 -2.92
C LEU A 49 6.78 -4.28 -1.92
N ARG A 50 7.15 -5.55 -1.72
CA ARG A 50 8.21 -5.96 -0.79
C ARG A 50 9.55 -5.37 -1.16
N VAL A 51 9.86 -5.31 -2.46
CA VAL A 51 11.08 -4.64 -2.96
C VAL A 51 11.01 -3.13 -2.72
N LEU A 52 9.87 -2.48 -2.96
CA LEU A 52 9.68 -1.05 -2.71
C LEU A 52 9.83 -0.67 -1.22
N ILE A 53 9.48 -1.56 -0.31
CA ILE A 53 9.63 -1.31 1.15
C ILE A 53 10.92 -1.86 1.74
N GLY A 54 11.80 -2.45 0.92
CA GLY A 54 13.11 -2.94 1.34
C GLY A 54 13.09 -4.26 2.12
N LEU A 55 12.01 -5.05 2.01
CA LEU A 55 11.93 -6.42 2.53
C LEU A 55 12.63 -7.44 1.63
N GLU A 56 12.73 -7.13 0.36
CA GLU A 56 13.43 -7.93 -0.66
C GLU A 56 14.29 -6.99 -1.51
N GLU A 57 15.42 -7.49 -1.98
CA GLU A 57 16.28 -6.74 -2.90
C GLU A 57 15.84 -6.98 -4.35
N PRO A 58 15.89 -5.97 -5.22
CA PRO A 58 15.63 -6.19 -6.63
C PRO A 58 16.76 -7.02 -7.25
N LEU A 59 16.45 -7.83 -8.27
CA LEU A 59 17.45 -8.58 -9.05
C LEU A 59 18.32 -7.64 -9.88
N ALA A 60 17.75 -6.51 -10.33
CA ALA A 60 18.47 -5.44 -11.05
C ALA A 60 17.68 -4.13 -10.95
N GLY A 61 18.32 -3.03 -11.34
CA GLY A 61 17.74 -1.69 -11.35
C GLY A 61 17.86 -0.97 -10.02
N GLU A 62 17.22 0.20 -9.93
CA GLU A 62 17.34 1.10 -8.78
C GLU A 62 15.99 1.61 -8.30
N ILE A 63 15.91 1.79 -6.98
CA ILE A 63 14.76 2.43 -6.31
C ILE A 63 15.28 3.63 -5.52
N SER A 64 14.57 4.74 -5.58
CA SER A 64 14.79 5.86 -4.69
C SER A 64 13.47 6.29 -4.06
N ILE A 65 13.45 6.40 -2.73
CA ILE A 65 12.34 6.96 -1.96
C ILE A 65 12.79 8.29 -1.37
N GLU A 66 12.05 9.36 -1.66
CA GLU A 66 12.35 10.74 -1.23
C GLU A 66 13.79 11.17 -1.56
N GLY A 67 14.34 10.72 -2.69
CA GLY A 67 15.71 11.04 -3.12
C GLY A 67 16.82 10.38 -2.30
N LYS A 68 16.51 9.47 -1.36
CA LYS A 68 17.46 8.88 -0.41
C LYS A 68 17.92 7.45 -0.77
N GLY A 69 17.67 7.02 -1.99
CA GLY A 69 17.99 5.66 -2.46
C GLY A 69 17.04 4.58 -1.95
N SER A 70 17.41 3.33 -2.13
CA SER A 70 16.62 2.16 -1.71
C SER A 70 16.40 2.14 -0.20
N PRO A 71 15.19 1.81 0.27
CA PRO A 71 14.94 1.63 1.69
C PRO A 71 15.73 0.43 2.23
N LYS A 72 16.29 0.59 3.42
CA LYS A 72 16.96 -0.49 4.14
C LYS A 72 16.28 -0.66 5.50
N LEU A 73 15.93 -1.88 5.86
CA LEU A 73 15.28 -2.19 7.15
C LEU A 73 16.11 -1.76 8.37
N GLU A 74 17.42 -1.78 8.25
CA GLU A 74 18.38 -1.43 9.30
C GLU A 74 18.64 0.09 9.41
N ALA A 75 18.11 0.90 8.51
CA ALA A 75 18.43 2.34 8.41
C ALA A 75 17.77 3.24 9.47
N GLY A 76 17.27 2.68 10.59
CA GLY A 76 16.67 3.45 11.68
C GLY A 76 15.14 3.59 11.55
N ARG A 77 14.58 4.73 12.02
CA ARG A 77 13.12 4.97 12.02
C ARG A 77 12.53 4.85 10.61
N PRO A 78 11.46 4.05 10.43
CA PRO A 78 10.78 3.91 9.13
C PRO A 78 10.27 5.26 8.61
N ARG A 79 10.50 5.51 7.33
CA ARG A 79 10.08 6.76 6.65
C ARG A 79 8.68 6.64 6.04
N PHE A 80 8.14 5.44 5.97
CA PHE A 80 6.82 5.12 5.42
C PHE A 80 6.09 4.16 6.35
N GLY A 81 4.77 4.14 6.24
CA GLY A 81 3.92 3.16 6.90
C GLY A 81 3.56 2.02 5.95
N VAL A 82 3.37 0.82 6.49
CA VAL A 82 2.98 -0.35 5.71
C VAL A 82 1.80 -1.05 6.37
N MET A 83 0.78 -1.34 5.58
CA MET A 83 -0.29 -2.25 5.91
C MET A 83 -0.22 -3.46 4.98
N PHE A 84 0.04 -4.63 5.53
CA PHE A 84 0.02 -5.91 4.81
C PHE A 84 -1.42 -6.44 4.67
N GLN A 85 -1.63 -7.33 3.74
CA GLN A 85 -2.95 -7.87 3.38
C GLN A 85 -3.76 -8.38 4.58
N GLN A 86 -3.13 -9.08 5.54
CA GLN A 86 -3.79 -9.55 6.77
C GLN A 86 -3.73 -8.55 7.93
N GLY A 87 -3.25 -7.32 7.68
CA GLY A 87 -3.09 -6.26 8.68
C GLY A 87 -1.88 -6.42 9.60
N ALA A 88 -1.34 -7.62 9.76
CA ALA A 88 -0.20 -7.98 10.62
C ALA A 88 -0.27 -7.43 12.05
N LEU A 89 -1.47 -7.28 12.63
CA LEU A 89 -1.65 -6.95 14.05
C LEU A 89 -1.21 -8.14 14.92
N LEU A 90 -0.53 -7.83 16.01
CA LEU A 90 -0.13 -8.81 17.01
C LEU A 90 -1.36 -9.26 17.80
N GLY A 91 -1.78 -10.52 17.63
CA GLY A 91 -3.02 -11.05 18.19
C GLY A 91 -3.05 -11.12 19.72
N SER A 92 -1.90 -11.16 20.37
CA SER A 92 -1.74 -11.16 21.84
C SER A 92 -1.78 -9.77 22.46
N MET A 93 -1.86 -8.71 21.67
CA MET A 93 -1.87 -7.32 22.10
C MET A 93 -3.18 -6.66 21.69
N THR A 94 -3.68 -5.75 22.52
CA THR A 94 -4.84 -4.90 22.18
C THR A 94 -4.51 -3.99 20.98
N VAL A 95 -5.54 -3.40 20.39
CA VAL A 95 -5.36 -2.43 19.30
C VAL A 95 -4.47 -1.26 19.74
N GLY A 96 -4.71 -0.72 20.94
CA GLY A 96 -3.90 0.37 21.48
C GLY A 96 -2.44 -0.03 21.67
N GLU A 97 -2.17 -1.22 22.22
CA GLU A 97 -0.81 -1.76 22.40
C GLU A 97 -0.10 -1.99 21.06
N ASN A 98 -0.81 -2.45 20.04
CA ASN A 98 -0.27 -2.58 18.67
C ASN A 98 0.26 -1.25 18.11
N LEU A 99 -0.44 -0.15 18.37
CA LEU A 99 0.01 1.19 17.95
C LEU A 99 1.13 1.70 18.87
N ALA A 100 0.97 1.53 20.20
CA ALA A 100 1.92 1.99 21.19
C ALA A 100 3.31 1.35 21.01
N LEU A 101 3.36 0.06 20.66
CA LEU A 101 4.61 -0.67 20.42
C LEU A 101 5.50 0.03 19.38
N VAL A 102 4.88 0.52 18.29
CA VAL A 102 5.62 1.22 17.24
C VAL A 102 6.19 2.55 17.74
N LEU A 103 5.42 3.31 18.52
CA LEU A 103 5.89 4.56 19.14
C LEU A 103 7.01 4.31 20.15
N GLN A 104 6.86 3.33 21.03
CA GLN A 104 7.88 2.93 22.01
C GLN A 104 9.19 2.50 21.35
N ARG A 105 9.11 1.84 20.20
CA ARG A 105 10.31 1.37 19.48
C ARG A 105 11.07 2.49 18.78
N TRP A 106 10.37 3.52 18.30
CA TRP A 106 10.92 4.50 17.36
C TRP A 106 10.89 5.95 17.84
N THR A 107 10.45 6.20 19.09
CA THR A 107 10.40 7.55 19.67
C THR A 107 10.77 7.49 21.15
N ASP A 108 11.22 8.62 21.69
CA ASP A 108 11.49 8.83 23.12
C ASP A 108 10.30 9.50 23.84
N LEU A 109 9.08 9.33 23.32
CA LEU A 109 7.88 9.94 23.88
C LEU A 109 7.54 9.34 25.25
N PRO A 110 7.14 10.17 26.23
CA PRO A 110 6.65 9.68 27.52
C PRO A 110 5.32 8.91 27.35
N PRO A 111 5.00 7.99 28.30
CA PRO A 111 3.81 7.13 28.20
C PRO A 111 2.51 7.89 27.96
N ASP A 112 2.33 9.07 28.55
CA ASP A 112 1.11 9.88 28.38
C ASP A 112 0.98 10.43 26.96
N ALA A 113 2.08 10.87 26.35
CA ALA A 113 2.11 11.32 24.98
C ALA A 113 1.82 10.15 24.02
N ILE A 114 2.38 8.96 24.28
CA ILE A 114 2.08 7.74 23.51
C ILE A 114 0.57 7.44 23.57
N ARG A 115 -0.04 7.44 24.76
CA ARG A 115 -1.51 7.20 24.90
C ARG A 115 -2.32 8.22 24.12
N THR A 116 -1.93 9.50 24.19
CA THR A 116 -2.62 10.58 23.46
C THR A 116 -2.53 10.38 21.94
N MET A 117 -1.35 10.05 21.42
CA MET A 117 -1.16 9.76 20.00
C MET A 117 -1.95 8.53 19.55
N VAL A 118 -1.92 7.44 20.32
CA VAL A 118 -2.69 6.23 20.02
C VAL A 118 -4.18 6.56 19.87
N ARG A 119 -4.77 7.27 20.84
CA ARG A 119 -6.18 7.68 20.80
C ARG A 119 -6.48 8.59 19.60
N ALA A 120 -5.59 9.52 19.31
CA ALA A 120 -5.74 10.39 18.14
C ALA A 120 -5.76 9.59 16.83
N LYS A 121 -4.86 8.61 16.67
CA LYS A 121 -4.82 7.76 15.47
C LYS A 121 -6.04 6.83 15.37
N LEU A 122 -6.51 6.28 16.50
CA LEU A 122 -7.74 5.47 16.52
C LEU A 122 -8.96 6.30 16.15
N ARG A 123 -9.05 7.56 16.59
CA ARG A 123 -10.11 8.48 16.20
C ARG A 123 -10.11 8.76 14.70
N LEU A 124 -8.94 8.96 14.08
CA LEU A 124 -8.82 9.18 12.63
C LEU A 124 -9.41 8.05 11.80
N VAL A 125 -9.41 6.83 12.31
CA VAL A 125 -9.95 5.66 11.61
C VAL A 125 -11.32 5.20 12.15
N GLY A 126 -11.94 5.95 13.07
CA GLY A 126 -13.25 5.64 13.66
C GLY A 126 -13.24 4.41 14.58
N LEU A 127 -12.19 4.25 15.39
CA LEU A 127 -11.98 3.13 16.32
C LEU A 127 -11.75 3.58 17.76
N GLU A 128 -12.32 4.70 18.18
CA GLU A 128 -12.13 5.27 19.54
C GLU A 128 -12.46 4.30 20.66
N THR A 129 -13.48 3.46 20.44
CA THR A 129 -13.95 2.48 21.45
C THR A 129 -13.20 1.15 21.42
N ALA A 130 -12.30 0.94 20.46
CA ALA A 130 -11.60 -0.32 20.24
C ALA A 130 -10.20 -0.37 20.85
N GLU A 131 -9.74 0.66 21.56
CA GLU A 131 -8.36 0.77 22.13
C GLU A 131 -7.98 -0.47 22.91
N HIS A 132 -8.89 -1.02 23.73
CA HIS A 132 -8.66 -2.15 24.64
C HIS A 132 -9.11 -3.50 24.08
N GLN A 133 -9.57 -3.55 22.83
CA GLN A 133 -10.02 -4.80 22.19
C GLN A 133 -8.82 -5.54 21.59
N LEU A 134 -8.89 -6.88 21.60
CA LEU A 134 -7.94 -7.72 20.86
C LEU A 134 -8.30 -7.78 19.37
N PRO A 135 -7.33 -7.93 18.46
CA PRO A 135 -7.59 -8.07 17.03
C PRO A 135 -8.59 -9.18 16.66
N SER A 136 -8.64 -10.25 17.46
CA SER A 136 -9.57 -11.37 17.26
C SER A 136 -11.03 -11.03 17.48
N THR A 137 -11.34 -9.99 18.27
CA THR A 137 -12.71 -9.55 18.56
C THR A 137 -13.24 -8.52 17.57
N LEU A 138 -12.39 -8.00 16.68
CA LEU A 138 -12.75 -6.99 15.70
C LEU A 138 -13.41 -7.61 14.45
N SER A 139 -14.32 -6.86 13.82
CA SER A 139 -14.77 -7.19 12.46
C SER A 139 -13.63 -7.09 11.45
N GLY A 140 -13.81 -7.63 10.24
CA GLY A 140 -12.83 -7.53 9.15
C GLY A 140 -12.44 -6.08 8.84
N GLY A 141 -13.43 -5.21 8.67
CA GLY A 141 -13.22 -3.79 8.43
C GLY A 141 -12.53 -3.06 9.58
N MET A 142 -12.90 -3.35 10.84
CA MET A 142 -12.22 -2.80 12.01
C MET A 142 -10.74 -3.22 12.07
N ARG A 143 -10.41 -4.48 11.78
CA ARG A 143 -9.01 -4.94 11.71
C ARG A 143 -8.21 -4.19 10.65
N LYS A 144 -8.79 -3.97 9.47
CA LYS A 144 -8.15 -3.20 8.38
C LYS A 144 -7.91 -1.74 8.80
N ARG A 145 -8.90 -1.09 9.40
CA ARG A 145 -8.78 0.29 9.94
C ARG A 145 -7.71 0.38 11.04
N ALA A 146 -7.63 -0.59 11.95
CA ALA A 146 -6.59 -0.65 12.98
C ALA A 146 -5.20 -0.83 12.39
N ALA A 147 -5.05 -1.64 11.35
CA ALA A 147 -3.78 -1.82 10.63
C ALA A 147 -3.33 -0.52 9.92
N ILE A 148 -4.26 0.23 9.32
CA ILE A 148 -3.98 1.55 8.75
C ILE A 148 -3.53 2.52 9.86
N ALA A 149 -4.25 2.58 11.00
CA ALA A 149 -3.89 3.44 12.12
C ALA A 149 -2.47 3.14 12.62
N ARG A 150 -2.10 1.84 12.72
CA ARG A 150 -0.75 1.43 13.11
C ARG A 150 0.30 1.85 12.08
N ALA A 151 0.01 1.70 10.78
CA ALA A 151 0.90 2.15 9.71
C ALA A 151 1.15 3.66 9.75
N MET A 152 0.15 4.44 10.21
CA MET A 152 0.21 5.90 10.28
C MET A 152 0.74 6.46 11.61
N VAL A 153 1.03 5.61 12.60
CA VAL A 153 1.29 6.08 13.97
C VAL A 153 2.55 6.95 14.10
N LEU A 154 3.55 6.73 13.23
CA LEU A 154 4.78 7.55 13.16
C LEU A 154 4.63 8.78 12.24
N GLU A 155 3.43 9.10 11.77
CA GLU A 155 3.14 10.24 10.88
C GLU A 155 3.99 10.24 9.58
N PRO A 156 4.03 9.12 8.86
CA PRO A 156 4.78 9.07 7.61
C PRO A 156 4.09 9.91 6.53
N SER A 157 4.86 10.42 5.55
CA SER A 157 4.35 11.08 4.34
C SER A 157 3.88 10.09 3.27
N LEU A 158 4.29 8.82 3.38
CA LEU A 158 4.07 7.75 2.41
C LEU A 158 3.51 6.52 3.09
N LEU A 159 2.43 5.95 2.51
CA LEU A 159 1.81 4.70 2.96
C LEU A 159 1.82 3.67 1.84
N PHE A 160 2.14 2.43 2.19
CA PHE A 160 1.95 1.27 1.34
C PHE A 160 0.81 0.42 1.91
N LEU A 161 -0.20 0.14 1.08
CA LEU A 161 -1.38 -0.63 1.45
C LEU A 161 -1.50 -1.85 0.52
N ASP A 162 -1.31 -3.04 1.07
CA ASP A 162 -1.43 -4.29 0.33
C ASP A 162 -2.82 -4.88 0.51
N GLU A 163 -3.63 -4.88 -0.56
CA GLU A 163 -4.99 -5.44 -0.63
C GLU A 163 -5.87 -5.03 0.59
N PRO A 164 -6.02 -3.70 0.85
CA PRO A 164 -6.69 -3.24 2.07
C PRO A 164 -8.15 -3.69 2.16
N SER A 165 -8.88 -3.75 1.05
CA SER A 165 -10.29 -4.13 0.99
C SER A 165 -10.54 -5.62 0.81
N SER A 166 -9.48 -6.42 0.62
CA SER A 166 -9.60 -7.86 0.42
C SER A 166 -10.35 -8.57 1.55
N GLY A 167 -11.36 -9.37 1.18
CA GLY A 167 -12.18 -10.13 2.12
C GLY A 167 -13.25 -9.33 2.85
N LEU A 168 -13.50 -8.07 2.45
CA LEU A 168 -14.59 -7.26 2.96
C LEU A 168 -15.81 -7.35 2.03
N ASP A 169 -17.00 -7.14 2.59
CA ASP A 169 -18.20 -6.93 1.80
C ASP A 169 -18.13 -5.57 1.04
N PRO A 170 -18.93 -5.39 -0.03
CA PRO A 170 -18.84 -4.19 -0.86
C PRO A 170 -19.09 -2.87 -0.13
N VAL A 171 -19.94 -2.86 0.90
CA VAL A 171 -20.27 -1.65 1.67
C VAL A 171 -19.08 -1.27 2.54
N THR A 172 -18.55 -2.21 3.31
CA THR A 172 -17.37 -2.02 4.17
C THR A 172 -16.13 -1.66 3.34
N SER A 173 -15.97 -2.25 2.13
CA SER A 173 -14.90 -1.90 1.20
C SER A 173 -15.01 -0.44 0.76
N ALA A 174 -16.19 0.02 0.34
CA ALA A 174 -16.41 1.41 -0.05
C ALA A 174 -16.20 2.41 1.10
N GLU A 175 -16.54 2.04 2.33
CA GLU A 175 -16.23 2.86 3.52
C GLU A 175 -14.73 2.96 3.77
N LEU A 176 -14.00 1.87 3.60
CA LEU A 176 -12.55 1.86 3.75
C LEU A 176 -11.87 2.71 2.66
N ASP A 177 -12.35 2.64 1.42
CA ASP A 177 -11.88 3.47 0.31
C ASP A 177 -12.07 4.96 0.58
N ARG A 178 -13.25 5.35 1.12
CA ARG A 178 -13.51 6.73 1.55
C ARG A 178 -12.55 7.16 2.66
N LEU A 179 -12.29 6.29 3.65
CA LEU A 179 -11.32 6.55 4.71
C LEU A 179 -9.93 6.79 4.13
N ILE A 180 -9.42 5.90 3.27
CA ILE A 180 -8.11 6.03 2.62
C ILE A 180 -8.02 7.35 1.85
N THR A 181 -9.04 7.68 1.07
CA THR A 181 -9.09 8.93 0.31
C THR A 181 -9.07 10.15 1.24
N THR A 182 -9.88 10.13 2.31
CA THR A 182 -9.94 11.23 3.28
C THR A 182 -8.57 11.43 3.95
N LEU A 183 -7.95 10.36 4.42
CA LEU A 183 -6.62 10.41 5.04
C LEU A 183 -5.57 10.95 4.06
N ALA A 184 -5.56 10.46 2.81
CA ALA A 184 -4.64 10.92 1.79
C ALA A 184 -4.79 12.43 1.51
N ARG A 185 -6.04 12.91 1.32
CA ARG A 185 -6.30 14.30 0.94
C ARG A 185 -6.14 15.28 2.11
N VAL A 186 -6.65 14.91 3.30
CA VAL A 186 -6.61 15.81 4.47
C VAL A 186 -5.20 15.91 5.07
N LEU A 187 -4.47 14.79 5.10
CA LEU A 187 -3.11 14.75 5.67
C LEU A 187 -2.01 14.94 4.63
N GLY A 188 -2.34 15.09 3.34
CA GLY A 188 -1.35 15.23 2.26
C GLY A 188 -0.49 13.98 2.05
N LEU A 189 -1.04 12.78 2.36
CA LEU A 189 -0.29 11.53 2.25
C LEU A 189 -0.19 11.07 0.81
N THR A 190 0.96 10.52 0.45
CA THR A 190 1.12 9.69 -0.74
C THR A 190 0.76 8.25 -0.37
N VAL A 191 -0.06 7.59 -1.19
CA VAL A 191 -0.48 6.21 -0.95
C VAL A 191 -0.09 5.35 -2.14
N VAL A 192 0.62 4.25 -1.90
CA VAL A 192 0.82 3.18 -2.89
C VAL A 192 -0.12 2.03 -2.53
N LEU A 193 -1.06 1.77 -3.41
CA LEU A 193 -2.13 0.80 -3.22
C LEU A 193 -1.93 -0.40 -4.14
N VAL A 194 -1.71 -1.58 -3.56
CA VAL A 194 -1.78 -2.86 -4.29
C VAL A 194 -3.19 -3.38 -4.20
N THR A 195 -3.88 -3.56 -5.32
CA THR A 195 -5.24 -4.12 -5.34
C THR A 195 -5.61 -4.69 -6.71
N HIS A 196 -6.58 -5.58 -6.71
CA HIS A 196 -7.26 -6.09 -7.91
C HIS A 196 -8.77 -5.73 -7.91
N GLU A 197 -9.23 -4.98 -6.91
CA GLU A 197 -10.63 -4.57 -6.76
C GLU A 197 -10.94 -3.36 -7.67
N LEU A 198 -11.63 -3.60 -8.81
CA LEU A 198 -11.92 -2.56 -9.79
C LEU A 198 -12.75 -1.40 -9.23
N GLY A 199 -13.64 -1.66 -8.26
CA GLY A 199 -14.42 -0.63 -7.58
C GLY A 199 -13.50 0.40 -6.92
N SER A 200 -12.57 -0.06 -6.07
CA SER A 200 -11.58 0.78 -5.40
C SER A 200 -10.68 1.49 -6.40
N ILE A 201 -10.19 0.76 -7.44
CA ILE A 201 -9.32 1.33 -8.46
C ILE A 201 -9.97 2.54 -9.14
N MET A 202 -11.21 2.39 -9.61
CA MET A 202 -11.93 3.45 -10.33
C MET A 202 -12.36 4.61 -9.44
N GLN A 203 -12.50 4.37 -8.14
CA GLN A 203 -13.01 5.35 -7.18
C GLN A 203 -11.91 6.21 -6.56
N ILE A 204 -10.77 5.61 -6.17
CA ILE A 204 -9.79 6.30 -5.34
C ILE A 204 -8.39 6.44 -5.96
N VAL A 205 -8.04 5.65 -6.98
CA VAL A 205 -6.70 5.69 -7.59
C VAL A 205 -6.57 6.84 -8.58
N ASP A 206 -5.54 7.67 -8.42
CA ASP A 206 -5.24 8.79 -9.31
C ASP A 206 -4.50 8.32 -10.57
N ARG A 207 -3.43 7.52 -10.37
CA ARG A 207 -2.62 6.91 -11.45
C ARG A 207 -2.23 5.50 -11.04
N CYS A 208 -1.96 4.66 -12.02
CA CYS A 208 -1.59 3.29 -11.76
C CYS A 208 -0.69 2.70 -12.85
N ILE A 209 0.01 1.64 -12.48
CA ILE A 209 0.63 0.70 -13.40
C ILE A 209 -0.18 -0.59 -13.44
N VAL A 210 -0.21 -1.22 -14.61
CA VAL A 210 -0.79 -2.56 -14.79
C VAL A 210 0.35 -3.52 -15.08
N LEU A 211 0.58 -4.47 -14.17
CA LEU A 211 1.58 -5.53 -14.33
C LEU A 211 1.00 -6.71 -15.09
N ASP A 212 1.81 -7.31 -15.91
CA ASP A 212 1.47 -8.51 -16.66
C ASP A 212 2.46 -9.65 -16.38
N ARG A 213 1.90 -10.84 -16.19
CA ARG A 213 2.68 -12.03 -15.88
C ARG A 213 3.42 -12.57 -17.11
N ASP A 214 2.75 -12.57 -18.27
CA ASP A 214 3.26 -13.25 -19.48
C ASP A 214 4.41 -12.48 -20.12
N SER A 215 4.24 -11.16 -20.24
CA SER A 215 5.30 -10.27 -20.73
C SER A 215 6.30 -9.87 -19.65
N LYS A 216 6.05 -10.22 -18.37
CA LYS A 216 6.87 -9.84 -17.22
C LYS A 216 7.20 -8.34 -17.20
N SER A 217 6.24 -7.51 -17.53
CA SER A 217 6.45 -6.08 -17.73
C SER A 217 5.29 -5.22 -17.22
N ILE A 218 5.50 -3.91 -17.19
CA ILE A 218 4.43 -2.92 -17.03
C ILE A 218 3.76 -2.75 -18.40
N LEU A 219 2.51 -3.21 -18.54
CA LEU A 219 1.74 -3.05 -19.78
C LEU A 219 1.36 -1.59 -20.05
N ALA A 220 1.01 -0.87 -18.99
CA ALA A 220 0.55 0.49 -19.12
C ALA A 220 0.74 1.28 -17.82
N LEU A 221 0.88 2.61 -17.95
CA LEU A 221 0.89 3.59 -16.87
C LEU A 221 -0.05 4.72 -17.25
N GLY A 222 -0.99 5.09 -16.38
CA GLY A 222 -1.95 6.16 -16.65
C GLY A 222 -3.01 6.29 -15.56
N THR A 223 -4.04 7.10 -15.81
CA THR A 223 -5.21 7.12 -14.93
C THR A 223 -6.07 5.89 -15.17
N PRO A 224 -6.81 5.37 -14.16
CA PRO A 224 -7.70 4.23 -14.36
C PRO A 224 -8.72 4.45 -15.50
N ARG A 225 -9.18 5.69 -15.69
CA ARG A 225 -10.13 6.05 -16.75
C ARG A 225 -9.51 5.90 -18.14
N ASP A 226 -8.30 6.43 -18.33
CA ASP A 226 -7.59 6.34 -19.62
C ASP A 226 -7.25 4.87 -19.94
N LEU A 227 -6.79 4.13 -18.91
CA LEU A 227 -6.41 2.73 -19.09
C LEU A 227 -7.62 1.83 -19.40
N ARG A 228 -8.79 2.12 -18.86
CA ARG A 228 -10.03 1.41 -19.21
C ARG A 228 -10.39 1.58 -20.70
N SER A 229 -10.03 2.70 -21.30
CA SER A 229 -10.24 3.00 -22.73
C SER A 229 -9.02 2.65 -23.59
N SER A 230 -8.05 1.91 -23.05
CA SER A 230 -6.82 1.56 -23.74
C SER A 230 -7.09 0.72 -24.99
N THR A 231 -6.29 0.94 -26.05
CA THR A 231 -6.28 0.09 -27.24
C THR A 231 -5.55 -1.23 -27.03
N LEU A 232 -4.81 -1.38 -25.95
CA LEU A 232 -4.15 -2.63 -25.57
C LEU A 232 -5.19 -3.60 -24.99
N SER A 233 -5.50 -4.67 -25.70
CA SER A 233 -6.54 -5.63 -25.35
C SER A 233 -6.36 -6.21 -23.94
N ARG A 234 -5.13 -6.56 -23.53
CA ARG A 234 -4.84 -7.07 -22.19
C ARG A 234 -5.16 -6.08 -21.06
N VAL A 235 -4.88 -4.79 -21.27
CA VAL A 235 -5.25 -3.72 -20.31
C VAL A 235 -6.76 -3.58 -20.23
N GLN A 236 -7.43 -3.55 -21.39
CA GLN A 236 -8.88 -3.46 -21.49
C GLN A 236 -9.58 -4.67 -20.85
N HIS A 237 -9.11 -5.89 -21.10
CA HIS A 237 -9.63 -7.12 -20.48
C HIS A 237 -9.48 -7.09 -18.94
N PHE A 238 -8.38 -6.54 -18.41
CA PHE A 238 -8.23 -6.37 -16.97
C PHE A 238 -9.32 -5.47 -16.38
N PHE A 239 -9.58 -4.32 -17.01
CA PHE A 239 -10.58 -3.37 -16.51
C PHE A 239 -12.04 -3.80 -16.79
N ASN A 240 -12.30 -4.63 -17.77
CA ASN A 240 -13.64 -5.14 -18.10
C ASN A 240 -13.97 -6.48 -17.43
N ARG A 241 -13.03 -7.09 -16.68
CA ARG A 241 -13.15 -8.44 -16.11
C ARG A 241 -13.39 -9.53 -17.15
N GLU A 242 -12.87 -9.35 -18.33
CA GLU A 242 -13.00 -10.33 -19.42
C GLU A 242 -11.88 -11.38 -19.31
N PRO A 243 -12.17 -12.68 -19.56
CA PRO A 243 -11.12 -13.67 -19.72
C PRO A 243 -10.29 -13.34 -20.96
N GLU A 244 -8.98 -13.60 -20.89
CA GLU A 244 -8.18 -13.52 -22.11
C GLU A 244 -8.64 -14.63 -23.06
N ALA A 245 -8.76 -14.28 -24.34
CA ALA A 245 -8.97 -15.29 -25.38
C ALA A 245 -7.76 -16.23 -25.38
N ALA A 246 -8.04 -17.54 -25.30
CA ALA A 246 -7.03 -18.59 -25.29
C ALA A 246 -6.20 -18.62 -26.59
#